data_d2b4496fa0cdd49e6c4e54b7c0f62b2a
#
_entry.id   d2b4496fa0cdd49e6c4e54b7c0f62b2a
#
_cell.length_a   1.000
_cell.length_b   1.000
_cell.length_c   1.000
_cell.angle_alpha   90.00
_cell.angle_beta   90.00
_cell.angle_gamma   90.00
#
_symmetry.space_group_name_H-M   'P 1'
#
loop_
_entity.id
_entity.type
_entity.pdbx_description
1 polymer ?
#
loop_
_entity_poly.entity_id
_entity_poly.type
_entity_poly.pdbx_seq_one_letter_code
_entity_poly.pdbx_strand_id
1 'polypeptide(L)'
;MLNLFCAIVSVRAETSVEIDLQEQMAYLLRDGRTILASPISSGRYGHLTQTGSFKVLEKERNHSSSMYGKIVDASGNTVVADADADMRVPGGGKFIPAPMHYFMRFNGADGMHAGYLPGYPASHGCVRMPEQYAIAFFNSVSVGTPVTVFGRTPTTGRYLGQSRSPYFRRNTRFADPRFADPRFRPPFGPRFAPPPGAWWP
;
A
#
# COMPACT_ATOMS: atom_id res chain seq x y z
N MET A 1 56.98 4.26 -13.66
CA MET A 1 56.03 4.53 -12.59
C MET A 1 54.62 4.19 -13.09
N LEU A 2 54.07 3.08 -12.60
CA LEU A 2 52.76 2.58 -13.03
C LEU A 2 51.69 3.13 -12.04
N ASN A 3 50.88 4.09 -12.49
CA ASN A 3 49.78 4.63 -11.70
C ASN A 3 48.64 3.62 -11.71
N LEU A 4 48.42 2.92 -10.59
CA LEU A 4 47.28 2.05 -10.37
C LEU A 4 46.07 2.92 -10.01
N PHE A 5 45.20 3.19 -10.99
CA PHE A 5 43.89 3.84 -10.74
C PHE A 5 42.99 2.83 -10.06
N CYS A 6 42.86 2.92 -8.75
CA CYS A 6 41.86 2.17 -7.99
C CYS A 6 40.50 2.82 -8.24
N ALA A 7 39.71 2.25 -9.14
CA ALA A 7 38.32 2.66 -9.35
C ALA A 7 37.51 2.27 -8.13
N ILE A 8 37.08 3.26 -7.34
CA ILE A 8 36.15 3.06 -6.22
C ILE A 8 34.77 2.78 -6.84
N VAL A 9 34.41 1.49 -6.92
CA VAL A 9 33.03 1.09 -7.28
C VAL A 9 32.15 1.44 -6.09
N SER A 10 31.42 2.55 -6.17
CA SER A 10 30.40 2.91 -5.18
C SER A 10 29.25 1.91 -5.29
N VAL A 11 29.22 0.90 -4.42
CA VAL A 11 28.07 -0.02 -4.29
C VAL A 11 26.92 0.80 -3.68
N ARG A 12 25.99 1.20 -4.53
CA ARG A 12 24.77 1.86 -4.09
C ARG A 12 23.86 0.79 -3.50
N ALA A 13 23.44 0.98 -2.22
CA ALA A 13 22.50 0.06 -1.57
C ALA A 13 21.25 -0.11 -2.45
N GLU A 14 20.95 -1.36 -2.81
CA GLU A 14 19.82 -1.69 -3.67
C GLU A 14 18.55 -1.76 -2.83
N THR A 15 17.58 -0.89 -3.17
CA THR A 15 16.26 -0.92 -2.56
C THR A 15 15.30 -1.67 -3.47
N SER A 16 14.46 -2.57 -2.89
CA SER A 16 13.40 -3.27 -3.61
C SER A 16 12.16 -3.42 -2.72
N VAL A 17 11.03 -3.77 -3.37
CA VAL A 17 9.76 -4.04 -2.69
C VAL A 17 9.29 -5.43 -3.07
N GLU A 18 8.81 -6.18 -2.09
CA GLU A 18 8.12 -7.46 -2.27
C GLU A 18 6.71 -7.36 -1.71
N ILE A 19 5.72 -7.88 -2.45
CA ILE A 19 4.31 -7.87 -2.07
C ILE A 19 3.82 -9.30 -2.08
N ASP A 20 3.51 -9.82 -0.88
CA ASP A 20 2.91 -11.14 -0.68
C ASP A 20 1.38 -11.00 -0.60
N LEU A 21 0.70 -11.40 -1.67
CA LEU A 21 -0.76 -11.35 -1.75
C LEU A 21 -1.43 -12.37 -0.83
N GLN A 22 -0.77 -13.50 -0.53
CA GLN A 22 -1.34 -14.55 0.30
C GLN A 22 -1.34 -14.15 1.77
N GLU A 23 -0.23 -13.58 2.24
CA GLU A 23 -0.09 -13.11 3.62
C GLU A 23 -0.61 -11.68 3.83
N GLN A 24 -0.99 -10.99 2.75
CA GLN A 24 -1.41 -9.59 2.75
C GLN A 24 -0.36 -8.70 3.41
N MET A 25 0.89 -8.83 2.93
CA MET A 25 2.06 -8.11 3.44
C MET A 25 2.85 -7.48 2.29
N ALA A 26 3.42 -6.31 2.56
CA ALA A 26 4.45 -5.69 1.70
C ALA A 26 5.74 -5.53 2.51
N TYR A 27 6.86 -5.82 1.87
CA TYR A 27 8.19 -5.74 2.45
C TYR A 27 9.04 -4.73 1.68
N LEU A 28 9.70 -3.84 2.41
CA LEU A 28 10.73 -2.97 1.87
C LEU A 28 12.08 -3.60 2.19
N LEU A 29 12.88 -3.84 1.15
CA LEU A 29 14.18 -4.46 1.29
C LEU A 29 15.29 -3.47 0.97
N ARG A 30 16.45 -3.69 1.61
CA ARG A 30 17.71 -3.03 1.29
C ARG A 30 18.80 -4.10 1.25
N ASP A 31 19.50 -4.20 0.12
CA ASP A 31 20.53 -5.25 -0.11
C ASP A 31 19.99 -6.66 0.18
N GLY A 32 18.76 -6.95 -0.29
CA GLY A 32 18.08 -8.22 -0.09
C GLY A 32 17.60 -8.52 1.33
N ARG A 33 17.74 -7.58 2.27
CA ARG A 33 17.27 -7.74 3.66
C ARG A 33 16.03 -6.89 3.90
N THR A 34 14.99 -7.48 4.47
CA THR A 34 13.79 -6.75 4.87
C THR A 34 14.13 -5.75 5.97
N ILE A 35 13.87 -4.47 5.71
CA ILE A 35 14.05 -3.38 6.66
C ILE A 35 12.73 -2.84 7.20
N LEU A 36 11.62 -3.09 6.49
CA LEU A 36 10.28 -2.70 6.93
C LEU A 36 9.26 -3.67 6.36
N ALA A 37 8.25 -4.02 7.16
CA ALA A 37 7.11 -4.83 6.74
C ALA A 37 5.81 -4.09 7.07
N SER A 38 4.88 -4.07 6.12
CA SER A 38 3.57 -3.42 6.24
C SER A 38 2.46 -4.41 5.99
N PRO A 39 1.39 -4.45 6.80
CA PRO A 39 0.16 -5.08 6.38
C PRO A 39 -0.41 -4.32 5.19
N ILE A 40 -1.14 -5.03 4.32
CA ILE A 40 -1.78 -4.45 3.14
C ILE A 40 -3.22 -4.92 2.98
N SER A 41 -3.95 -4.25 2.08
CA SER A 41 -5.19 -4.76 1.49
C SER A 41 -5.06 -4.68 -0.03
N SER A 42 -4.89 -5.83 -0.68
CA SER A 42 -4.73 -5.96 -2.13
C SER A 42 -6.07 -5.96 -2.86
N GLY A 43 -6.04 -6.15 -4.18
CA GLY A 43 -7.22 -6.26 -5.04
C GLY A 43 -8.16 -7.40 -4.63
N ARG A 44 -9.47 -7.10 -4.60
CA ARG A 44 -10.54 -8.06 -4.31
C ARG A 44 -10.81 -8.99 -5.49
N TYR A 45 -11.63 -10.01 -5.29
CA TYR A 45 -12.12 -10.85 -6.39
C TYR A 45 -12.75 -9.99 -7.49
N GLY A 46 -12.44 -10.29 -8.74
CA GLY A 46 -12.83 -9.50 -9.93
C GLY A 46 -11.90 -8.31 -10.24
N HIS A 47 -11.03 -7.90 -9.30
CA HIS A 47 -10.08 -6.79 -9.42
C HIS A 47 -8.73 -7.14 -8.78
N LEU A 48 -8.18 -8.31 -9.13
CA LEU A 48 -6.99 -8.82 -8.47
C LEU A 48 -5.75 -7.98 -8.80
N THR A 49 -4.95 -7.70 -7.79
CA THR A 49 -3.58 -7.20 -8.00
C THR A 49 -2.78 -8.24 -8.78
N GLN A 50 -2.16 -7.83 -9.88
CA GLN A 50 -1.41 -8.74 -10.76
C GLN A 50 -0.10 -9.15 -10.11
N THR A 51 0.23 -10.46 -10.21
CA THR A 51 1.53 -11.00 -9.82
C THR A 51 2.55 -10.80 -10.93
N GLY A 52 3.82 -10.65 -10.57
CA GLY A 52 4.91 -10.48 -11.52
C GLY A 52 6.05 -9.64 -10.97
N SER A 53 7.00 -9.34 -11.86
CA SER A 53 8.13 -8.44 -11.58
C SER A 53 7.90 -7.12 -12.30
N PHE A 54 7.85 -6.06 -11.52
CA PHE A 54 7.56 -4.70 -11.94
C PHE A 54 8.64 -3.74 -11.46
N LYS A 55 8.45 -2.46 -11.73
CA LYS A 55 9.24 -1.35 -11.19
C LYS A 55 8.31 -0.22 -10.78
N VAL A 56 8.73 0.59 -9.83
CA VAL A 56 8.05 1.86 -9.57
C VAL A 56 8.14 2.72 -10.83
N LEU A 57 6.99 3.06 -11.40
CA LEU A 57 6.87 3.83 -12.66
C LEU A 57 6.71 5.32 -12.37
N GLU A 58 6.03 5.65 -11.28
CA GLU A 58 5.66 7.01 -10.90
C GLU A 58 5.46 7.10 -9.39
N LYS A 59 5.66 8.31 -8.86
CA LYS A 59 5.41 8.63 -7.46
C LYS A 59 4.67 9.95 -7.35
N GLU A 60 3.54 9.94 -6.65
CA GLU A 60 2.73 11.14 -6.46
C GLU A 60 2.23 11.22 -5.01
N ARG A 61 2.53 12.34 -4.32
CA ARG A 61 2.18 12.50 -2.91
C ARG A 61 0.68 12.63 -2.68
N ASN A 62 -0.02 13.37 -3.54
CA ASN A 62 -1.43 13.74 -3.40
C ASN A 62 -2.26 13.21 -4.58
N HIS A 63 -2.06 11.94 -4.91
CA HIS A 63 -2.81 11.28 -5.97
C HIS A 63 -4.27 11.08 -5.57
N SER A 64 -5.16 11.13 -6.57
CA SER A 64 -6.57 10.74 -6.43
C SER A 64 -6.97 9.84 -7.59
N SER A 65 -7.79 8.84 -7.33
CA SER A 65 -8.26 7.93 -8.37
C SER A 65 -9.09 8.68 -9.42
N SER A 66 -8.78 8.47 -10.70
CA SER A 66 -9.65 8.94 -11.80
C SER A 66 -10.83 8.01 -12.07
N MET A 67 -10.81 6.77 -11.54
CA MET A 67 -11.77 5.71 -11.84
C MET A 67 -12.72 5.39 -10.70
N TYR A 68 -12.25 5.51 -9.45
CA TYR A 68 -12.97 5.05 -8.25
C TYR A 68 -13.15 6.17 -7.24
N GLY A 69 -14.27 6.16 -6.54
CA GLY A 69 -14.59 7.17 -5.56
C GLY A 69 -15.90 6.90 -4.85
N LYS A 70 -16.60 7.96 -4.51
CA LYS A 70 -17.95 7.91 -3.96
C LYS A 70 -18.85 8.92 -4.65
N ILE A 71 -20.14 8.66 -4.63
CA ILE A 71 -21.15 9.64 -5.07
C ILE A 71 -21.85 10.19 -3.83
N VAL A 72 -21.95 11.51 -3.77
CA VAL A 72 -22.76 12.21 -2.75
C VAL A 72 -23.96 12.88 -3.42
N ASP A 73 -25.06 13.05 -2.64
CA ASP A 73 -26.24 13.81 -3.05
C ASP A 73 -25.99 15.33 -2.96
N ALA A 74 -27.02 16.11 -3.28
CA ALA A 74 -26.98 17.57 -3.19
C ALA A 74 -26.75 18.10 -1.76
N SER A 75 -27.06 17.31 -0.74
CA SER A 75 -26.85 17.63 0.68
C SER A 75 -25.47 17.21 1.18
N GLY A 76 -24.67 16.53 0.35
CA GLY A 76 -23.35 16.03 0.71
C GLY A 76 -23.34 14.64 1.37
N ASN A 77 -24.51 13.97 1.48
CA ASN A 77 -24.57 12.61 2.02
C ASN A 77 -24.07 11.59 1.00
N THR A 78 -23.30 10.61 1.46
CA THR A 78 -22.82 9.53 0.57
C THR A 78 -23.99 8.62 0.19
N VAL A 79 -24.31 8.54 -1.11
CA VAL A 79 -25.35 7.68 -1.68
C VAL A 79 -24.78 6.43 -2.33
N VAL A 80 -23.53 6.48 -2.82
CA VAL A 80 -22.76 5.32 -3.28
C VAL A 80 -21.36 5.44 -2.72
N ALA A 81 -20.96 4.51 -1.87
CA ALA A 81 -19.66 4.55 -1.16
C ALA A 81 -18.51 3.98 -1.99
N ASP A 82 -18.81 3.08 -2.95
CA ASP A 82 -17.84 2.43 -3.84
C ASP A 82 -18.34 2.64 -5.27
N ALA A 83 -18.05 3.80 -5.83
CA ALA A 83 -18.55 4.25 -7.12
C ALA A 83 -17.47 4.24 -8.18
N ASP A 84 -17.82 3.80 -9.38
CA ASP A 84 -17.04 4.03 -10.58
C ASP A 84 -17.33 5.43 -11.15
N ALA A 85 -16.33 6.04 -11.78
CA ALA A 85 -16.42 7.42 -12.29
C ALA A 85 -17.45 7.60 -13.40
N ASP A 86 -17.86 6.52 -14.08
CA ASP A 86 -18.88 6.49 -15.12
C ASP A 86 -20.30 6.24 -14.59
N MET A 87 -20.46 5.99 -13.28
CA MET A 87 -21.78 5.83 -12.68
C MET A 87 -22.59 7.13 -12.75
N ARG A 88 -23.91 6.97 -12.94
CA ARG A 88 -24.83 8.13 -12.97
C ARG A 88 -24.87 8.82 -11.63
N VAL A 89 -24.58 10.13 -11.64
CA VAL A 89 -24.70 10.99 -10.46
C VAL A 89 -26.13 11.55 -10.37
N PRO A 90 -26.80 11.47 -9.18
CA PRO A 90 -28.10 12.10 -8.97
C PRO A 90 -28.06 13.61 -9.17
N GLY A 91 -29.23 14.21 -9.52
CA GLY A 91 -29.32 15.66 -9.73
C GLY A 91 -28.83 16.45 -8.52
N GLY A 92 -27.94 17.41 -8.73
CA GLY A 92 -27.30 18.21 -7.66
C GLY A 92 -26.21 17.48 -6.88
N GLY A 93 -26.01 16.18 -7.09
CA GLY A 93 -24.92 15.41 -6.48
C GLY A 93 -23.61 15.56 -7.22
N LYS A 94 -22.57 14.88 -6.72
CA LYS A 94 -21.23 14.85 -7.37
C LYS A 94 -20.50 13.55 -7.08
N PHE A 95 -19.62 13.17 -8.02
CA PHE A 95 -18.62 12.15 -7.80
C PHE A 95 -17.42 12.77 -7.06
N ILE A 96 -16.94 12.07 -6.03
CA ILE A 96 -15.76 12.47 -5.26
C ILE A 96 -14.71 11.36 -5.43
N PRO A 97 -13.58 11.66 -6.11
CA PRO A 97 -12.48 10.72 -6.28
C PRO A 97 -11.94 10.18 -4.96
N ALA A 98 -11.57 8.90 -4.93
CA ALA A 98 -10.92 8.32 -3.77
C ALA A 98 -9.48 8.88 -3.61
N PRO A 99 -9.10 9.40 -2.44
CA PRO A 99 -7.74 9.85 -2.19
C PRO A 99 -6.79 8.65 -2.11
N MET A 100 -5.63 8.76 -2.76
CA MET A 100 -4.60 7.74 -2.83
C MET A 100 -3.24 8.37 -2.49
N HIS A 101 -3.12 8.90 -1.26
CA HIS A 101 -1.91 9.60 -0.83
C HIS A 101 -0.67 8.71 -0.85
N TYR A 102 0.49 9.29 -1.18
CA TYR A 102 1.78 8.59 -1.29
C TYR A 102 1.75 7.47 -2.33
N PHE A 103 1.12 7.73 -3.46
CA PHE A 103 0.96 6.79 -4.54
C PHE A 103 2.29 6.44 -5.21
N MET A 104 2.52 5.15 -5.38
CA MET A 104 3.70 4.57 -6.05
C MET A 104 3.20 3.57 -7.08
N ARG A 105 3.03 4.04 -8.34
CA ARG A 105 2.56 3.22 -9.47
C ARG A 105 3.59 2.16 -9.81
N PHE A 106 3.17 0.93 -10.05
CA PHE A 106 4.07 -0.14 -10.49
C PHE A 106 3.55 -0.95 -11.68
N ASN A 107 2.24 -0.96 -11.96
CA ASN A 107 1.67 -1.70 -13.09
C ASN A 107 0.38 -1.05 -13.59
N GLY A 108 0.34 -0.58 -14.85
CA GLY A 108 -0.84 0.04 -15.41
C GLY A 108 -1.38 1.18 -14.52
N ALA A 109 -2.60 1.01 -13.99
CA ALA A 109 -3.20 1.92 -13.02
C ALA A 109 -2.92 1.50 -11.56
N ASP A 110 -2.35 0.31 -11.33
CA ASP A 110 -2.11 -0.22 -9.99
C ASP A 110 -0.87 0.39 -9.35
N GLY A 111 -0.99 0.71 -8.08
CA GLY A 111 0.09 1.24 -7.25
C GLY A 111 -0.11 0.92 -5.77
N MET A 112 0.93 1.15 -4.98
CA MET A 112 0.86 1.16 -3.53
C MET A 112 0.47 2.56 -3.06
N HIS A 113 -0.37 2.69 -2.04
CA HIS A 113 -0.76 3.99 -1.48
C HIS A 113 -1.30 3.87 -0.06
N ALA A 114 -1.42 5.00 0.65
CA ALA A 114 -2.11 5.07 1.93
C ALA A 114 -3.61 4.77 1.76
N GLY A 115 -4.17 3.92 2.63
CA GLY A 115 -5.59 3.61 2.58
C GLY A 115 -6.06 2.76 3.74
N TYR A 116 -7.38 2.62 3.86
CA TYR A 116 -8.00 1.80 4.88
C TYR A 116 -7.81 0.31 4.60
N LEU A 117 -7.47 -0.44 5.65
CA LEU A 117 -7.32 -1.89 5.64
C LEU A 117 -8.46 -2.53 6.42
N PRO A 118 -9.44 -3.15 5.76
CA PRO A 118 -10.52 -3.87 6.45
C PRO A 118 -10.07 -5.22 7.04
N GLY A 119 -8.84 -5.67 6.75
CA GLY A 119 -8.30 -6.96 7.17
C GLY A 119 -8.46 -8.07 6.13
N TYR A 120 -8.90 -7.72 4.94
CA TYR A 120 -9.04 -8.62 3.78
C TYR A 120 -8.77 -7.85 2.48
N PRO A 121 -8.54 -8.54 1.34
CA PRO A 121 -8.43 -7.91 0.04
C PRO A 121 -9.71 -7.16 -0.35
N ALA A 122 -9.63 -5.83 -0.55
CA ALA A 122 -10.79 -4.99 -0.74
C ALA A 122 -10.61 -3.88 -1.79
N SER A 123 -9.45 -3.80 -2.46
CA SER A 123 -9.18 -2.76 -3.46
C SER A 123 -9.63 -3.18 -4.87
N HIS A 124 -9.50 -2.28 -5.82
CA HIS A 124 -9.73 -2.50 -7.25
C HIS A 124 -8.43 -2.77 -8.04
N GLY A 125 -7.42 -3.36 -7.39
CA GLY A 125 -6.12 -3.70 -7.98
C GLY A 125 -4.96 -3.09 -7.22
N CYS A 126 -5.08 -1.87 -6.75
CA CYS A 126 -4.06 -1.21 -5.94
C CYS A 126 -3.78 -1.93 -4.61
N VAL A 127 -2.66 -1.61 -4.01
CA VAL A 127 -2.22 -2.14 -2.72
C VAL A 127 -2.32 -1.04 -1.67
N ARG A 128 -3.36 -1.12 -0.82
CA ARG A 128 -3.56 -0.20 0.29
C ARG A 128 -2.65 -0.57 1.45
N MET A 129 -2.08 0.41 2.12
CA MET A 129 -1.28 0.22 3.34
C MET A 129 -1.57 1.34 4.35
N PRO A 130 -1.32 1.13 5.66
CA PRO A 130 -1.47 2.20 6.64
C PRO A 130 -0.58 3.39 6.28
N GLU A 131 -1.05 4.61 6.54
CA GLU A 131 -0.41 5.84 6.06
C GLU A 131 1.06 5.96 6.47
N GLN A 132 1.41 5.62 7.71
CA GLN A 132 2.79 5.67 8.18
C GLN A 132 3.73 4.76 7.35
N TYR A 133 3.24 3.60 6.91
CA TYR A 133 4.01 2.71 6.05
C TYR A 133 4.07 3.23 4.62
N ALA A 134 2.96 3.77 4.09
CA ALA A 134 2.95 4.39 2.78
C ALA A 134 3.96 5.54 2.69
N ILE A 135 4.06 6.38 3.73
CA ILE A 135 5.07 7.44 3.85
C ILE A 135 6.49 6.84 3.84
N ALA A 136 6.73 5.80 4.65
CA ALA A 136 8.05 5.20 4.78
C ALA A 136 8.49 4.54 3.45
N PHE A 137 7.61 3.78 2.80
CA PHE A 137 7.87 3.21 1.48
C PHE A 137 8.11 4.30 0.44
N PHE A 138 7.21 5.29 0.37
CA PHE A 138 7.33 6.41 -0.56
C PHE A 138 8.65 7.15 -0.44
N ASN A 139 9.15 7.39 0.77
CA ASN A 139 10.42 8.08 1.00
C ASN A 139 11.65 7.19 0.69
N SER A 140 11.48 5.87 0.70
CA SER A 140 12.58 4.91 0.53
C SER A 140 12.76 4.45 -0.92
N VAL A 141 11.70 4.44 -1.72
CA VAL A 141 11.76 4.00 -3.13
C VAL A 141 11.94 5.20 -4.08
N SER A 142 12.46 4.91 -5.26
CA SER A 142 12.57 5.84 -6.38
C SER A 142 11.90 5.25 -7.62
N VAL A 143 11.61 6.06 -8.63
CA VAL A 143 11.24 5.55 -9.95
C VAL A 143 12.33 4.59 -10.42
N GLY A 144 11.94 3.43 -10.91
CA GLY A 144 12.84 2.33 -11.28
C GLY A 144 13.10 1.30 -10.17
N THR A 145 12.75 1.58 -8.89
CA THR A 145 12.87 0.58 -7.81
C THR A 145 12.11 -0.70 -8.16
N PRO A 146 12.75 -1.89 -8.09
CA PRO A 146 12.11 -3.17 -8.36
C PRO A 146 10.94 -3.44 -7.40
N VAL A 147 9.83 -3.98 -7.94
CA VAL A 147 8.65 -4.42 -7.20
C VAL A 147 8.29 -5.83 -7.65
N THR A 148 8.33 -6.79 -6.73
CA THR A 148 7.92 -8.17 -6.99
C THR A 148 6.60 -8.44 -6.29
N VAL A 149 5.58 -8.86 -7.04
CA VAL A 149 4.27 -9.24 -6.50
C VAL A 149 4.09 -10.74 -6.67
N PHE A 150 3.83 -11.46 -5.59
CA PHE A 150 3.73 -12.91 -5.61
C PHE A 150 2.64 -13.43 -4.67
N GLY A 151 2.42 -14.74 -4.68
CA GLY A 151 1.37 -15.38 -3.91
C GLY A 151 -0.01 -15.31 -4.59
N ARG A 152 -1.01 -15.84 -3.92
CA ARG A 152 -2.40 -15.85 -4.40
C ARG A 152 -3.27 -15.04 -3.46
N THR A 153 -3.97 -14.05 -3.98
CA THR A 153 -4.95 -13.29 -3.21
C THR A 153 -6.01 -14.22 -2.64
N PRO A 154 -6.28 -14.19 -1.33
CA PRO A 154 -7.36 -14.96 -0.72
C PRO A 154 -8.73 -14.51 -1.25
N THR A 155 -9.47 -15.45 -1.85
CA THR A 155 -10.77 -15.17 -2.49
C THR A 155 -11.97 -15.62 -1.65
N THR A 156 -11.74 -16.37 -0.56
CA THR A 156 -12.80 -16.92 0.26
C THR A 156 -13.04 -16.08 1.51
N GLY A 157 -14.32 -15.88 1.87
CA GLY A 157 -14.78 -15.11 3.03
C GLY A 157 -14.32 -15.61 4.41
N ARG A 158 -13.39 -16.57 4.49
CA ARG A 158 -12.73 -16.98 5.75
C ARG A 158 -11.88 -15.85 6.38
N TYR A 159 -11.56 -14.81 5.61
CA TYR A 159 -10.90 -13.61 6.15
C TYR A 159 -11.85 -12.71 6.94
N LEU A 160 -13.16 -12.83 6.75
CA LEU A 160 -14.17 -12.00 7.44
C LEU A 160 -14.32 -12.30 8.95
N GLY A 161 -13.67 -13.32 9.48
CA GLY A 161 -13.77 -13.65 10.91
C GLY A 161 -12.48 -14.10 11.58
N GLN A 162 -11.46 -14.37 10.81
CA GLN A 162 -10.16 -14.82 11.33
C GLN A 162 -9.03 -14.12 10.60
N SER A 163 -8.76 -12.90 10.97
CA SER A 163 -7.47 -12.27 10.69
C SER A 163 -6.37 -13.14 11.33
N ARG A 164 -5.88 -14.13 10.58
CA ARG A 164 -4.69 -14.92 10.92
C ARG A 164 -3.41 -14.18 10.59
N SER A 165 -3.51 -12.98 10.00
CA SER A 165 -2.34 -12.13 9.92
C SER A 165 -1.88 -11.86 11.35
N PRO A 166 -0.68 -12.30 11.74
CA PRO A 166 -0.13 -12.05 13.07
C PRO A 166 -0.11 -10.56 13.43
N TYR A 167 -0.26 -9.68 12.46
CA TYR A 167 -0.29 -8.23 12.62
C TYR A 167 -1.63 -7.70 13.14
N PHE A 168 -2.75 -8.38 12.93
CA PHE A 168 -4.04 -8.02 13.52
C PHE A 168 -4.24 -8.64 14.92
N ARG A 169 -3.47 -9.68 15.25
CA ARG A 169 -3.44 -10.27 16.59
C ARG A 169 -2.31 -9.67 17.42
N ARG A 170 -2.54 -8.52 18.05
CA ARG A 170 -1.65 -7.85 18.99
C ARG A 170 -0.50 -7.04 18.39
N ASN A 171 -0.52 -5.80 18.70
CA ASN A 171 0.55 -4.80 18.78
C ASN A 171 1.90 -5.25 19.42
N THR A 172 2.17 -6.55 19.53
CA THR A 172 3.31 -7.07 20.28
C THR A 172 4.42 -7.70 19.45
N ARG A 173 4.29 -7.76 18.11
CA ARG A 173 5.36 -8.32 17.24
C ARG A 173 6.23 -7.29 16.53
N PHE A 174 6.09 -6.01 16.82
CA PHE A 174 7.18 -5.07 16.54
C PHE A 174 8.42 -5.31 17.43
N ALA A 175 8.34 -6.29 18.34
CA ALA A 175 9.45 -6.79 19.15
C ALA A 175 10.12 -8.05 18.56
N ASP A 176 9.89 -8.40 17.27
CA ASP A 176 10.69 -9.42 16.61
C ASP A 176 12.10 -8.84 16.39
N PRO A 177 13.15 -9.41 17.03
CA PRO A 177 14.52 -8.91 16.91
C PRO A 177 15.03 -8.87 15.46
N ARG A 178 14.39 -9.60 14.55
CA ARG A 178 14.71 -9.58 13.11
C ARG A 178 14.33 -8.27 12.42
N PHE A 179 13.43 -7.47 13.03
CA PHE A 179 12.96 -6.17 12.50
C PHE A 179 13.41 -4.99 13.38
N ALA A 180 14.18 -5.24 14.43
CA ALA A 180 14.72 -4.21 15.29
C ALA A 180 16.00 -3.62 14.71
N ASP A 181 15.88 -2.79 13.66
CA ASP A 181 16.92 -1.79 13.42
C ASP A 181 16.70 -0.67 14.46
N PRO A 182 17.60 -0.49 15.45
CA PRO A 182 17.45 0.53 16.49
C PRO A 182 17.46 1.96 15.93
N ARG A 183 17.78 2.16 14.65
CA ARG A 183 17.74 3.43 13.92
C ARG A 183 16.37 3.76 13.33
N PHE A 184 15.47 2.76 13.24
CA PHE A 184 14.11 2.94 12.73
C PHE A 184 13.11 2.99 13.90
N ARG A 185 12.99 4.16 14.55
CA ARG A 185 11.81 4.46 15.37
C ARG A 185 10.74 5.02 14.42
N PRO A 186 9.57 4.35 14.28
CA PRO A 186 8.44 5.00 13.62
C PRO A 186 8.13 6.29 14.39
N PRO A 187 7.93 7.42 13.70
CA PRO A 187 7.78 8.74 14.33
C PRO A 187 6.49 8.88 15.15
N PHE A 188 5.64 7.85 15.22
CA PHE A 188 4.36 7.91 15.93
C PHE A 188 4.10 6.61 16.69
N GLY A 189 3.91 6.75 18.00
CA GLY A 189 3.44 5.68 18.88
C GLY A 189 2.00 5.23 18.53
N PRO A 190 1.46 4.18 19.20
CA PRO A 190 0.21 3.49 18.83
C PRO A 190 -1.03 4.32 19.22
N ARG A 191 -1.34 5.35 18.44
CA ARG A 191 -2.61 6.06 18.54
C ARG A 191 -3.07 6.36 17.14
N PHE A 192 -3.91 5.50 16.58
CA PHE A 192 -4.94 5.83 15.60
C PHE A 192 -5.69 4.55 15.24
N ALA A 193 -6.58 4.12 16.16
CA ALA A 193 -7.82 3.53 15.71
C ALA A 193 -8.68 4.72 15.23
N PRO A 194 -9.23 4.70 14.01
CA PRO A 194 -10.20 5.71 13.61
C PRO A 194 -11.39 5.63 14.59
N PRO A 195 -12.01 6.75 14.96
CA PRO A 195 -13.21 6.73 15.77
C PRO A 195 -14.28 5.90 15.06
N PRO A 196 -15.16 5.20 15.81
CA PRO A 196 -16.27 4.46 15.20
C PRO A 196 -17.11 5.45 14.37
N GLY A 197 -17.25 5.17 13.06
CA GLY A 197 -17.95 6.05 12.12
C GLY A 197 -17.08 6.85 11.15
N ALA A 198 -15.77 6.83 11.25
CA ALA A 198 -14.88 7.40 10.24
C ALA A 198 -14.82 6.47 9.02
N TRP A 199 -15.72 6.69 8.08
CA TRP A 199 -15.67 6.09 6.76
C TRP A 199 -14.61 6.83 5.95
N TRP A 200 -13.52 6.16 5.67
CA TRP A 200 -12.68 6.56 4.55
C TRP A 200 -13.42 6.19 3.25
N PRO A 201 -13.46 7.09 2.29
CA PRO A 201 -14.01 6.78 0.99
C PRO A 201 -13.22 5.69 0.30
#